data_1f1b1d169b372137361f06336a1f0a63
#
_entry.id   1f1b1d169b372137361f06336a1f0a63
#
_cell.length_a   1.000
_cell.length_b   1.000
_cell.length_c   1.000
_cell.angle_alpha   90.00
_cell.angle_beta   90.00
_cell.angle_gamma   90.00
#
_symmetry.space_group_name_H-M   'P 1'
#
loop_
_entity.id
_entity.type
_entity.pdbx_description
1 polymer ?
#
loop_
_entity_poly.entity_id
_entity_poly.type
_entity_poly.pdbx_seq_one_letter_code
_entity_poly.pdbx_strand_id
1 'polypeptide(L)'
;AEKTDGRAVINGLYISDKPAFKYRGFMLDECRHFFGTEAVKKLLDNMAMLKLNKFHWHLSDDQGFRIESKLFPKLNEIGSRREYAGLEGLGLKHRGGEYFYYYKQDEIKNIVAYAAKLNIEVIPEIDLPGHASALLAAYPEFACKPREFKPTCENGIFDAAICPGNEDAYDFIDKLFSEICPLFTSTHFHIGGDEASKGHKIWDDCPKCRAAKEKNGLKNSKELQGY
;
A
#
# COMPACT_ATOMS: atom_id res chain seq x y z
N ALA A 1 -15.19 17.46 31.19
CA ALA A 1 -16.53 16.90 31.28
C ALA A 1 -16.56 15.91 32.43
N GLU A 2 -17.48 16.08 33.36
CA GLU A 2 -17.72 15.11 34.45
C GLU A 2 -18.79 14.11 33.97
N LYS A 3 -18.58 12.83 34.26
CA LYS A 3 -19.59 11.81 34.03
C LYS A 3 -20.37 11.56 35.32
N THR A 4 -21.62 11.91 35.32
CA THR A 4 -22.55 11.62 36.41
C THR A 4 -23.76 10.89 35.85
N ASP A 5 -24.09 9.71 36.39
CA ASP A 5 -25.28 8.89 36.05
C ASP A 5 -25.42 8.60 34.53
N GLY A 6 -24.31 8.25 33.85
CA GLY A 6 -24.31 7.94 32.42
C GLY A 6 -24.47 9.15 31.49
N ARG A 7 -24.50 10.36 32.03
CA ARG A 7 -24.56 11.63 31.29
C ARG A 7 -23.21 12.34 31.37
N ALA A 8 -22.76 12.92 30.26
CA ALA A 8 -21.62 13.83 30.24
C ALA A 8 -22.16 15.26 30.44
N VAL A 9 -21.73 15.94 31.51
CA VAL A 9 -22.07 17.34 31.77
C VAL A 9 -20.89 18.21 31.38
N ILE A 10 -21.13 19.19 30.53
CA ILE A 10 -20.16 20.19 30.12
C ILE A 10 -20.77 21.56 30.49
N ASN A 11 -20.07 22.33 31.31
CA ASN A 11 -20.45 23.71 31.60
C ASN A 11 -20.38 24.55 30.32
N GLY A 12 -21.22 25.57 30.22
CA GLY A 12 -21.17 26.53 29.10
C GLY A 12 -19.76 27.10 28.97
N LEU A 13 -19.19 26.96 27.78
CA LEU A 13 -17.81 27.41 27.49
C LEU A 13 -17.75 27.93 26.05
N TYR A 14 -16.82 28.82 25.81
CA TYR A 14 -16.45 29.27 24.47
C TYR A 14 -15.11 28.68 24.11
N ILE A 15 -15.06 27.97 22.94
CA ILE A 15 -13.84 27.39 22.40
C ILE A 15 -13.59 28.02 21.04
N SER A 16 -12.43 28.62 20.83
CA SER A 16 -11.91 29.03 19.54
C SER A 16 -10.62 28.25 19.26
N ASP A 17 -10.73 27.21 18.50
CA ASP A 17 -9.59 26.32 18.16
C ASP A 17 -9.65 25.94 16.68
N LYS A 18 -8.49 25.89 16.04
CA LYS A 18 -8.33 25.37 14.68
C LYS A 18 -6.96 24.71 14.54
N PRO A 19 -6.85 23.64 13.75
CA PRO A 19 -5.54 23.03 13.50
C PRO A 19 -4.65 23.97 12.69
N ALA A 20 -3.34 23.98 12.99
CA ALA A 20 -2.35 24.71 12.20
C ALA A 20 -2.18 24.13 10.78
N PHE A 21 -2.33 22.81 10.64
CA PHE A 21 -2.21 22.10 9.38
C PHE A 21 -3.51 21.39 9.00
N LYS A 22 -3.90 21.49 7.72
CA LYS A 22 -5.06 20.77 7.19
C LYS A 22 -4.82 19.27 7.11
N TYR A 23 -3.62 18.86 6.71
CA TYR A 23 -3.19 17.46 6.63
C TYR A 23 -2.42 17.10 7.91
N ARG A 24 -2.92 16.16 8.68
CA ARG A 24 -2.31 15.65 9.91
C ARG A 24 -2.40 14.12 9.85
N GLY A 25 -1.39 13.51 9.23
CA GLY A 25 -1.40 12.10 8.88
C GLY A 25 -0.54 11.23 9.77
N PHE A 26 -0.86 9.95 9.73
CA PHE A 26 -0.02 8.86 10.20
C PHE A 26 -0.03 7.76 9.14
N MET A 27 1.13 7.16 8.86
CA MET A 27 1.28 6.06 7.91
C MET A 27 1.53 4.76 8.66
N LEU A 28 0.85 3.69 8.26
CA LEU A 28 1.07 2.33 8.75
C LEU A 28 1.46 1.42 7.59
N ASP A 29 2.58 0.73 7.77
CA ASP A 29 3.09 -0.28 6.85
C ASP A 29 2.62 -1.68 7.29
N GLU A 30 1.71 -2.27 6.52
CA GLU A 30 1.18 -3.62 6.73
C GLU A 30 1.95 -4.70 5.95
N CYS A 31 2.83 -4.26 5.07
CA CYS A 31 3.55 -5.17 4.18
C CYS A 31 4.73 -5.80 4.90
N ARG A 32 5.54 -4.98 5.57
CA ARG A 32 6.67 -5.45 6.35
C ARG A 32 6.19 -6.20 7.59
N HIS A 33 5.07 -5.76 8.20
CA HIS A 33 4.41 -6.48 9.27
C HIS A 33 2.90 -6.27 9.21
N PHE A 34 2.13 -7.36 9.21
CA PHE A 34 0.67 -7.30 9.22
C PHE A 34 0.13 -7.22 10.64
N PHE A 35 -0.57 -6.14 10.98
CA PHE A 35 -1.09 -5.87 12.31
C PHE A 35 -2.54 -6.36 12.51
N GLY A 36 -3.34 -6.33 11.45
CA GLY A 36 -4.73 -6.77 11.47
C GLY A 36 -5.73 -5.73 11.98
N THR A 37 -7.01 -6.03 11.79
CA THR A 37 -8.13 -5.11 11.97
C THR A 37 -8.19 -4.46 13.35
N GLU A 38 -7.96 -5.21 14.42
CA GLU A 38 -8.09 -4.67 15.79
C GLU A 38 -6.97 -3.70 16.14
N ALA A 39 -5.74 -3.96 15.68
CA ALA A 39 -4.63 -3.04 15.87
C ALA A 39 -4.85 -1.74 15.09
N VAL A 40 -5.33 -1.85 13.85
CA VAL A 40 -5.66 -0.67 13.02
C VAL A 40 -6.76 0.18 13.67
N LYS A 41 -7.84 -0.40 14.19
CA LYS A 41 -8.88 0.34 14.89
C LYS A 41 -8.34 1.06 16.14
N LYS A 42 -7.51 0.37 16.94
CA LYS A 42 -6.86 0.99 18.09
C LYS A 42 -5.93 2.15 17.70
N LEU A 43 -5.23 2.02 16.58
CA LEU A 43 -4.44 3.12 16.01
C LEU A 43 -5.33 4.31 15.63
N LEU A 44 -6.45 4.06 14.96
CA LEU A 44 -7.42 5.09 14.57
C LEU A 44 -8.00 5.82 15.80
N ASP A 45 -8.30 5.11 16.89
CA ASP A 45 -8.72 5.73 18.15
C ASP A 45 -7.64 6.68 18.72
N ASN A 46 -6.38 6.25 18.72
CA ASN A 46 -5.27 7.08 19.15
C ASN A 46 -5.06 8.29 18.21
N MET A 47 -5.20 8.10 16.91
CA MET A 47 -5.15 9.19 15.93
C MET A 47 -6.24 10.22 16.19
N ALA A 48 -7.47 9.79 16.48
CA ALA A 48 -8.59 10.67 16.80
C ALA A 48 -8.31 11.50 18.08
N MET A 49 -7.78 10.85 19.13
CA MET A 49 -7.37 11.54 20.37
C MET A 49 -6.32 12.64 20.11
N LEU A 50 -5.41 12.40 19.17
CA LEU A 50 -4.37 13.35 18.78
C LEU A 50 -4.82 14.33 17.68
N LYS A 51 -6.11 14.33 17.31
CA LYS A 51 -6.67 15.17 16.24
C LYS A 51 -6.01 14.95 14.87
N LEU A 52 -5.45 13.77 14.61
CA LEU A 52 -4.99 13.37 13.28
C LEU A 52 -6.22 13.04 12.40
N ASN A 53 -6.13 13.35 11.12
CA ASN A 53 -7.28 13.23 10.21
C ASN A 53 -6.99 12.51 8.88
N LYS A 54 -5.78 12.02 8.70
CA LYS A 54 -5.37 11.26 7.52
C LYS A 54 -4.65 9.99 7.95
N PHE A 55 -5.20 8.84 7.58
CA PHE A 55 -4.56 7.54 7.77
C PHE A 55 -4.05 7.05 6.43
N HIS A 56 -2.73 7.10 6.24
CA HIS A 56 -2.06 6.57 5.07
C HIS A 56 -1.78 5.09 5.32
N TRP A 57 -2.40 4.22 4.53
CA TRP A 57 -2.39 2.79 4.72
C TRP A 57 -1.61 2.09 3.60
N HIS A 58 -0.37 1.70 3.89
CA HIS A 58 0.54 1.07 2.95
C HIS A 58 0.25 -0.42 2.86
N LEU A 59 -0.31 -0.86 1.73
CA LEU A 59 -0.96 -2.16 1.58
C LEU A 59 -0.31 -3.05 0.52
N SER A 60 0.70 -2.57 -0.22
CA SER A 60 1.50 -3.42 -1.10
C SER A 60 2.96 -3.01 -1.10
N ASP A 61 3.84 -4.01 -1.10
CA ASP A 61 5.29 -3.83 -1.16
C ASP A 61 5.96 -5.17 -1.52
N ASP A 62 7.28 -5.21 -1.56
CA ASP A 62 8.07 -6.41 -1.84
C ASP A 62 7.76 -7.58 -0.89
N GLN A 63 7.36 -7.28 0.37
CA GLN A 63 7.12 -8.27 1.41
C GLN A 63 5.69 -8.81 1.42
N GLY A 64 4.78 -8.20 0.65
CA GLY A 64 3.43 -8.72 0.54
C GLY A 64 2.40 -7.77 -0.05
N PHE A 65 1.37 -8.36 -0.64
CA PHE A 65 0.16 -7.67 -1.10
C PHE A 65 -0.97 -7.90 -0.10
N ARG A 66 -1.52 -6.84 0.51
CA ARG A 66 -2.38 -6.93 1.70
C ARG A 66 -3.86 -6.63 1.48
N ILE A 67 -4.31 -6.52 0.22
CA ILE A 67 -5.71 -6.28 -0.17
C ILE A 67 -6.26 -7.52 -0.87
N GLU A 68 -7.45 -7.97 -0.51
CA GLU A 68 -8.15 -9.00 -1.27
C GLU A 68 -8.47 -8.48 -2.67
N SER A 69 -7.98 -9.18 -3.71
CA SER A 69 -8.43 -9.00 -5.08
C SER A 69 -9.18 -10.25 -5.55
N LYS A 70 -10.39 -10.07 -6.01
CA LYS A 70 -11.24 -11.12 -6.58
C LYS A 70 -10.98 -11.29 -8.07
N LEU A 71 -10.59 -10.21 -8.76
CA LEU A 71 -10.20 -10.24 -10.17
C LEU A 71 -8.83 -10.89 -10.36
N PHE A 72 -7.93 -10.70 -9.40
CA PHE A 72 -6.56 -11.17 -9.46
C PHE A 72 -6.19 -12.02 -8.23
N PRO A 73 -6.79 -13.20 -8.04
CA PRO A 73 -6.67 -14.00 -6.81
C PRO A 73 -5.24 -14.43 -6.48
N LYS A 74 -4.36 -14.56 -7.47
CA LYS A 74 -2.93 -14.86 -7.23
C LYS A 74 -2.21 -13.78 -6.42
N LEU A 75 -2.69 -12.50 -6.42
CA LEU A 75 -2.14 -11.48 -5.54
C LEU A 75 -2.28 -11.88 -4.06
N ASN A 76 -3.35 -12.58 -3.72
CA ASN A 76 -3.55 -13.09 -2.37
C ASN A 76 -2.94 -14.48 -2.18
N GLU A 77 -3.17 -15.41 -3.11
CA GLU A 77 -2.67 -16.79 -2.99
C GLU A 77 -1.14 -16.87 -2.97
N ILE A 78 -0.46 -15.99 -3.70
CA ILE A 78 0.99 -15.96 -3.86
C ILE A 78 1.57 -14.69 -3.25
N GLY A 79 1.07 -13.52 -3.66
CA GLY A 79 1.63 -12.23 -3.29
C GLY A 79 1.51 -11.88 -1.81
N SER A 80 0.55 -12.46 -1.06
CA SER A 80 0.45 -12.24 0.39
C SER A 80 1.26 -13.24 1.23
N ARG A 81 1.91 -14.21 0.58
CA ARG A 81 2.65 -15.27 1.26
C ARG A 81 4.14 -14.99 1.26
N ARG A 82 4.79 -15.16 2.39
CA ARG A 82 6.24 -15.21 2.49
C ARG A 82 6.67 -16.30 3.45
N GLU A 83 7.92 -16.69 3.37
CA GLU A 83 8.45 -17.85 4.09
C GLU A 83 8.34 -17.69 5.62
N TYR A 84 8.50 -16.46 6.13
CA TYR A 84 8.38 -16.17 7.56
C TYR A 84 8.03 -14.71 7.87
N ALA A 85 7.62 -14.45 9.11
CA ALA A 85 7.16 -13.14 9.58
C ALA A 85 8.28 -12.12 9.77
N GLY A 86 9.50 -12.57 10.12
CA GLY A 86 10.63 -11.68 10.40
C GLY A 86 11.13 -10.94 9.18
N LEU A 87 11.85 -9.85 9.42
CA LEU A 87 12.67 -9.18 8.42
C LEU A 87 14.13 -9.47 8.77
N GLU A 88 14.86 -10.10 7.86
CA GLU A 88 16.28 -10.29 8.02
C GLU A 88 16.99 -8.93 8.11
N GLY A 89 17.99 -8.84 8.95
CA GLY A 89 18.71 -7.59 9.23
C GLY A 89 18.18 -6.79 10.42
N LEU A 90 16.96 -7.02 10.90
CA LEU A 90 16.45 -6.41 12.12
C LEU A 90 16.60 -7.29 13.37
N GLY A 91 17.29 -8.44 13.25
CA GLY A 91 17.48 -9.38 14.37
C GLY A 91 16.21 -10.11 14.80
N LEU A 92 15.11 -9.91 14.11
CA LEU A 92 13.82 -10.56 14.33
C LEU A 92 13.85 -11.94 13.66
N LYS A 93 14.55 -12.89 14.27
CA LYS A 93 14.53 -14.27 13.79
C LYS A 93 13.12 -14.81 13.86
N HIS A 94 12.75 -15.46 12.78
CA HIS A 94 11.50 -16.14 12.59
C HIS A 94 11.12 -17.08 13.75
N ARG A 95 9.87 -17.01 14.18
CA ARG A 95 9.23 -18.01 15.04
C ARG A 95 7.94 -18.47 14.38
N GLY A 96 7.95 -19.68 13.80
CA GLY A 96 6.73 -20.32 13.30
C GLY A 96 6.55 -20.26 11.78
N GLY A 97 5.61 -20.99 11.22
CA GLY A 97 5.36 -21.29 9.84
C GLY A 97 5.12 -20.12 8.88
N GLU A 98 4.54 -20.43 7.74
CA GLU A 98 4.24 -19.52 6.65
C GLU A 98 3.52 -18.24 7.11
N TYR A 99 3.95 -17.10 6.62
CA TYR A 99 3.33 -15.80 6.87
C TYR A 99 2.37 -15.48 5.73
N PHE A 100 1.07 -15.58 6.01
CA PHE A 100 0.01 -15.43 5.02
C PHE A 100 -1.13 -14.58 5.56
N TYR A 101 -1.13 -13.29 5.23
CA TYR A 101 -2.11 -12.33 5.72
C TYR A 101 -2.47 -11.29 4.66
N TYR A 102 -3.75 -10.97 4.57
CA TYR A 102 -4.30 -9.85 3.83
C TYR A 102 -5.67 -9.48 4.40
N TYR A 103 -6.15 -8.29 4.11
CA TYR A 103 -7.49 -7.84 4.46
C TYR A 103 -8.49 -8.27 3.40
N LYS A 104 -9.60 -8.87 3.83
CA LYS A 104 -10.77 -9.06 2.96
C LYS A 104 -11.40 -7.71 2.63
N GLN A 105 -12.06 -7.60 1.48
CA GLN A 105 -12.70 -6.35 1.05
C GLN A 105 -13.70 -5.82 2.08
N ASP A 106 -14.45 -6.72 2.74
CA ASP A 106 -15.41 -6.31 3.78
C ASP A 106 -14.71 -5.82 5.05
N GLU A 107 -13.54 -6.35 5.41
CA GLU A 107 -12.74 -5.84 6.52
C GLU A 107 -12.23 -4.42 6.22
N ILE A 108 -11.76 -4.17 4.99
CA ILE A 108 -11.35 -2.83 4.54
C ILE A 108 -12.52 -1.85 4.65
N LYS A 109 -13.69 -2.19 4.10
CA LYS A 109 -14.89 -1.35 4.18
C LYS A 109 -15.28 -1.04 5.63
N ASN A 110 -15.19 -2.02 6.52
CA ASN A 110 -15.47 -1.85 7.94
C ASN A 110 -14.47 -0.90 8.63
N ILE A 111 -13.18 -1.00 8.30
CA ILE A 111 -12.14 -0.10 8.81
C ILE A 111 -12.35 1.32 8.28
N VAL A 112 -12.64 1.48 6.99
CA VAL A 112 -12.93 2.79 6.35
C VAL A 112 -14.16 3.44 6.99
N ALA A 113 -15.23 2.67 7.20
CA ALA A 113 -16.43 3.16 7.88
C ALA A 113 -16.18 3.52 9.35
N TYR A 114 -15.30 2.79 10.03
CA TYR A 114 -14.89 3.09 11.40
C TYR A 114 -14.07 4.40 11.45
N ALA A 115 -13.09 4.56 10.58
CA ALA A 115 -12.28 5.78 10.46
C ALA A 115 -13.14 7.02 10.16
N ALA A 116 -14.14 6.88 9.27
CA ALA A 116 -15.07 7.96 8.93
C ALA A 116 -15.85 8.48 10.14
N LYS A 117 -16.27 7.59 11.08
CA LYS A 117 -16.91 8.00 12.34
C LYS A 117 -16.00 8.82 13.25
N LEU A 118 -14.70 8.68 13.08
CA LEU A 118 -13.67 9.42 13.82
C LEU A 118 -13.19 10.67 13.05
N ASN A 119 -13.81 11.00 11.90
CA ASN A 119 -13.38 12.06 10.98
C ASN A 119 -11.95 11.87 10.46
N ILE A 120 -11.54 10.63 10.23
CA ILE A 120 -10.27 10.25 9.64
C ILE A 120 -10.51 9.71 8.24
N GLU A 121 -9.88 10.31 7.24
CA GLU A 121 -9.85 9.81 5.88
C GLU A 121 -8.76 8.74 5.74
N VAL A 122 -9.11 7.59 5.18
CA VAL A 122 -8.18 6.51 4.88
C VAL A 122 -7.68 6.68 3.45
N ILE A 123 -6.39 6.94 3.29
CA ILE A 123 -5.70 7.05 2.00
C ILE A 123 -4.94 5.73 1.79
N PRO A 124 -5.42 4.83 0.91
CA PRO A 124 -4.71 3.59 0.64
C PRO A 124 -3.49 3.83 -0.25
N GLU A 125 -2.50 2.94 -0.13
CA GLU A 125 -1.35 2.91 -1.02
C GLU A 125 -1.16 1.52 -1.61
N ILE A 126 -0.98 1.49 -2.94
CA ILE A 126 -0.40 0.38 -3.69
C ILE A 126 0.85 0.91 -4.37
N ASP A 127 2.02 0.47 -3.93
CA ASP A 127 3.30 0.98 -4.40
C ASP A 127 3.65 0.40 -5.78
N LEU A 128 3.91 1.30 -6.71
CA LEU A 128 4.24 1.05 -8.11
C LEU A 128 5.18 2.15 -8.63
N PRO A 129 6.02 1.90 -9.60
CA PRO A 129 6.29 0.64 -10.29
C PRO A 129 7.38 -0.19 -9.60
N GLY A 130 8.10 0.35 -8.62
CA GLY A 130 9.03 -0.33 -7.73
C GLY A 130 8.29 -1.15 -6.67
N HIS A 131 9.04 -1.69 -5.70
CA HIS A 131 8.49 -2.45 -4.57
C HIS A 131 7.43 -3.50 -4.97
N ALA A 132 7.65 -4.13 -6.15
CA ALA A 132 6.67 -4.97 -6.82
C ALA A 132 6.96 -6.48 -6.71
N SER A 133 7.88 -6.92 -5.84
CA SER A 133 8.24 -8.36 -5.74
C SER A 133 7.04 -9.24 -5.45
N ALA A 134 6.15 -8.82 -4.55
CA ALA A 134 4.95 -9.60 -4.22
C ALA A 134 3.94 -9.63 -5.39
N LEU A 135 3.78 -8.52 -6.11
CA LEU A 135 2.93 -8.46 -7.30
C LEU A 135 3.52 -9.31 -8.43
N LEU A 136 4.81 -9.19 -8.70
CA LEU A 136 5.50 -9.95 -9.75
C LEU A 136 5.66 -11.44 -9.39
N ALA A 137 5.61 -11.81 -8.11
CA ALA A 137 5.51 -13.22 -7.72
C ALA A 137 4.19 -13.84 -8.20
N ALA A 138 3.11 -13.06 -8.16
CA ALA A 138 1.80 -13.49 -8.64
C ALA A 138 1.67 -13.42 -10.18
N TYR A 139 2.25 -12.39 -10.80
CA TYR A 139 2.12 -12.07 -12.23
C TYR A 139 3.47 -11.65 -12.83
N PRO A 140 4.41 -12.61 -13.01
CA PRO A 140 5.77 -12.31 -13.48
C PRO A 140 5.83 -11.78 -14.91
N GLU A 141 4.78 -11.98 -15.71
CA GLU A 141 4.64 -11.47 -17.08
C GLU A 141 4.65 -9.94 -17.18
N PHE A 142 4.41 -9.23 -16.07
CA PHE A 142 4.48 -7.77 -16.02
C PHE A 142 5.89 -7.22 -15.79
N ALA A 143 6.88 -8.08 -15.53
CA ALA A 143 8.28 -7.68 -15.48
C ALA A 143 8.89 -7.51 -16.88
N CYS A 144 9.94 -6.69 -17.01
CA CYS A 144 10.71 -6.55 -18.25
C CYS A 144 11.33 -7.87 -18.72
N LYS A 145 11.74 -8.71 -17.77
CA LYS A 145 12.27 -10.06 -17.98
C LYS A 145 11.53 -10.96 -17.00
N PRO A 146 10.48 -11.68 -17.47
CA PRO A 146 9.76 -12.64 -16.63
C PRO A 146 10.72 -13.68 -16.06
N ARG A 147 10.66 -13.85 -14.75
CA ARG A 147 11.45 -14.84 -13.99
C ARG A 147 10.64 -15.26 -12.76
N GLU A 148 11.15 -16.18 -11.98
CA GLU A 148 10.59 -16.46 -10.66
C GLU A 148 10.86 -15.28 -9.72
N PHE A 149 9.80 -14.71 -9.16
CA PHE A 149 9.82 -13.73 -8.08
C PHE A 149 9.20 -14.35 -6.84
N LYS A 150 9.57 -13.85 -5.67
CA LYS A 150 8.98 -14.24 -4.38
C LYS A 150 8.77 -13.00 -3.53
N PRO A 151 7.69 -12.91 -2.75
CA PRO A 151 7.62 -11.92 -1.69
C PRO A 151 8.80 -12.10 -0.75
N THR A 152 9.53 -11.03 -0.49
CA THR A 152 10.79 -11.11 0.26
C THR A 152 10.58 -11.10 1.77
N CYS A 153 11.51 -11.70 2.51
CA CYS A 153 11.63 -11.56 3.96
C CYS A 153 12.76 -10.61 4.35
N GLU A 154 13.36 -9.92 3.38
CA GLU A 154 14.48 -9.01 3.59
C GLU A 154 14.02 -7.56 3.55
N ASN A 155 14.84 -6.69 4.15
CA ASN A 155 14.76 -5.25 3.98
C ASN A 155 15.67 -4.82 2.84
N GLY A 156 15.23 -3.84 2.04
CA GLY A 156 16.08 -3.25 1.01
C GLY A 156 15.34 -2.85 -0.25
N ILE A 157 16.11 -2.43 -1.25
CA ILE A 157 15.62 -2.08 -2.58
C ILE A 157 15.93 -3.25 -3.50
N PHE A 158 14.88 -3.80 -4.13
CA PHE A 158 14.98 -4.95 -5.01
C PHE A 158 14.86 -4.56 -6.49
N ASP A 159 15.34 -5.44 -7.37
CA ASP A 159 15.25 -5.26 -8.83
C ASP A 159 13.89 -5.80 -9.37
N ALA A 160 12.84 -5.59 -8.62
CA ALA A 160 11.47 -6.02 -8.92
C ALA A 160 10.62 -4.80 -9.24
N ALA A 161 10.58 -4.43 -10.52
CA ALA A 161 9.77 -3.33 -11.01
C ALA A 161 8.91 -3.77 -12.19
N ILE A 162 7.70 -3.24 -12.26
CA ILE A 162 6.80 -3.43 -13.40
C ILE A 162 7.44 -2.82 -14.66
N CYS A 163 7.17 -3.44 -15.79
CA CYS A 163 7.64 -2.98 -17.09
C CYS A 163 6.74 -1.90 -17.67
N PRO A 164 7.15 -0.62 -17.68
CA PRO A 164 6.32 0.46 -18.24
C PRO A 164 6.22 0.44 -19.77
N GLY A 165 6.96 -0.44 -20.45
CA GLY A 165 6.79 -0.72 -21.88
C GLY A 165 5.84 -1.88 -22.18
N ASN A 166 5.16 -2.42 -21.18
CA ASN A 166 4.21 -3.53 -21.34
C ASN A 166 2.77 -3.02 -21.21
N GLU A 167 2.05 -2.91 -22.33
CA GLU A 167 0.66 -2.41 -22.36
C GLU A 167 -0.29 -3.27 -21.49
N ASP A 168 -0.08 -4.59 -21.43
CA ASP A 168 -0.89 -5.48 -20.58
C ASP A 168 -0.77 -5.15 -19.09
N ALA A 169 0.35 -4.54 -18.66
CA ALA A 169 0.53 -4.10 -17.29
C ALA A 169 -0.38 -2.91 -16.95
N TYR A 170 -0.62 -1.99 -17.89
CA TYR A 170 -1.54 -0.88 -17.69
C TYR A 170 -2.98 -1.38 -17.60
N ASP A 171 -3.39 -2.32 -18.46
CA ASP A 171 -4.71 -2.95 -18.40
C ASP A 171 -4.94 -3.69 -17.07
N PHE A 172 -3.90 -4.36 -16.58
CA PHE A 172 -3.93 -5.00 -15.26
C PHE A 172 -4.10 -3.97 -14.14
N ILE A 173 -3.28 -2.90 -14.14
CA ILE A 173 -3.32 -1.82 -13.14
C ILE A 173 -4.69 -1.16 -13.15
N ASP A 174 -5.23 -0.80 -14.32
CA ASP A 174 -6.54 -0.17 -14.44
C ASP A 174 -7.65 -1.05 -13.83
N LYS A 175 -7.68 -2.34 -14.14
CA LYS A 175 -8.64 -3.29 -13.57
C LYS A 175 -8.47 -3.46 -12.08
N LEU A 176 -7.21 -3.52 -11.59
CA LEU A 176 -6.90 -3.65 -10.17
C LEU A 176 -7.40 -2.42 -9.39
N PHE A 177 -7.11 -1.20 -9.87
CA PHE A 177 -7.59 0.02 -9.24
C PHE A 177 -9.11 0.18 -9.36
N SER A 178 -9.71 -0.24 -10.48
CA SER A 178 -11.17 -0.26 -10.64
C SER A 178 -11.87 -1.16 -9.63
N GLU A 179 -11.23 -2.26 -9.21
CA GLU A 179 -11.74 -3.14 -8.15
C GLU A 179 -11.51 -2.54 -6.76
N ILE A 180 -10.35 -1.95 -6.50
CA ILE A 180 -9.92 -1.57 -5.14
C ILE A 180 -10.39 -0.17 -4.74
N CYS A 181 -10.38 0.82 -5.64
CA CYS A 181 -10.79 2.18 -5.33
C CYS A 181 -12.18 2.29 -4.67
N PRO A 182 -13.21 1.53 -5.10
CA PRO A 182 -14.53 1.59 -4.47
C PRO A 182 -14.59 1.09 -3.01
N LEU A 183 -13.54 0.47 -2.49
CA LEU A 183 -13.46 0.04 -1.09
C LEU A 183 -13.20 1.22 -0.15
N PHE A 184 -12.72 2.34 -0.68
CA PHE A 184 -12.32 3.53 0.07
C PHE A 184 -13.21 4.73 -0.27
N THR A 185 -13.37 5.63 0.69
CA THR A 185 -14.12 6.88 0.51
C THR A 185 -13.23 8.07 0.21
N SER A 186 -11.92 7.88 0.24
CA SER A 186 -10.95 8.92 -0.13
C SER A 186 -11.03 9.26 -1.61
N THR A 187 -10.82 10.53 -1.92
CA THR A 187 -10.61 11.01 -3.30
C THR A 187 -9.14 10.92 -3.74
N HIS A 188 -8.28 10.44 -2.85
CA HIS A 188 -6.85 10.29 -3.08
C HIS A 188 -6.45 8.82 -2.91
N PHE A 189 -5.56 8.38 -3.77
CA PHE A 189 -4.92 7.08 -3.72
C PHE A 189 -3.42 7.30 -3.87
N HIS A 190 -2.62 6.78 -2.95
CA HIS A 190 -1.16 6.87 -3.03
C HIS A 190 -0.63 5.72 -3.87
N ILE A 191 0.22 6.02 -4.83
CA ILE A 191 0.79 5.03 -5.75
C ILE A 191 2.27 4.72 -5.47
N GLY A 192 2.81 5.22 -4.36
CA GLY A 192 4.23 5.08 -4.04
C GLY A 192 5.12 5.83 -5.02
N GLY A 193 5.93 5.08 -5.75
CA GLY A 193 6.81 5.61 -6.78
C GLY A 193 8.24 5.80 -6.33
N ASP A 194 8.54 5.44 -5.10
CA ASP A 194 9.87 5.54 -4.51
C ASP A 194 10.80 4.40 -4.99
N GLU A 195 12.07 4.62 -4.81
CA GLU A 195 13.18 3.67 -4.98
C GLU A 195 13.21 2.87 -6.30
N ALA A 196 12.53 3.34 -7.35
CA ALA A 196 12.50 2.69 -8.66
C ALA A 196 13.84 2.70 -9.42
N SER A 197 14.93 3.18 -8.80
CA SER A 197 16.25 3.34 -9.42
C SER A 197 16.87 2.03 -9.96
N LYS A 198 16.58 0.89 -9.31
CA LYS A 198 16.98 -0.43 -9.84
C LYS A 198 16.12 -0.83 -11.04
N GLY A 199 14.85 -0.49 -11.05
CA GLY A 199 13.96 -0.64 -12.19
C GLY A 199 14.44 0.16 -13.40
N HIS A 200 14.92 1.39 -13.20
CA HIS A 200 15.44 2.22 -14.29
C HIS A 200 16.53 1.53 -15.10
N LYS A 201 17.46 0.81 -14.47
CA LYS A 201 18.52 0.05 -15.16
C LYS A 201 17.91 -1.10 -15.99
N ILE A 202 16.92 -1.79 -15.45
CA ILE A 202 16.22 -2.89 -16.16
C ILE A 202 15.46 -2.33 -17.36
N TRP A 203 14.83 -1.16 -17.22
CA TRP A 203 14.07 -0.49 -18.28
C TRP A 203 14.98 0.01 -19.41
N ASP A 204 16.20 0.47 -19.10
CA ASP A 204 17.17 0.88 -20.13
C ASP A 204 17.61 -0.29 -21.01
N ASP A 205 17.68 -1.51 -20.46
CA ASP A 205 18.01 -2.73 -21.20
C ASP A 205 16.80 -3.37 -21.89
N CYS A 206 15.57 -2.99 -21.51
CA CYS A 206 14.35 -3.61 -22.02
C CYS A 206 13.95 -3.05 -23.38
N PRO A 207 13.80 -3.90 -24.42
CA PRO A 207 13.37 -3.44 -25.75
C PRO A 207 12.00 -2.74 -25.75
N LYS A 208 11.02 -3.26 -24.97
CA LYS A 208 9.68 -2.65 -24.84
C LYS A 208 9.76 -1.25 -24.23
N CYS A 209 10.56 -1.07 -23.16
CA CYS A 209 10.74 0.22 -22.49
C CYS A 209 11.48 1.22 -23.39
N ARG A 210 12.46 0.78 -24.18
CA ARG A 210 13.12 1.64 -25.18
C ARG A 210 12.13 2.11 -26.24
N ALA A 211 11.36 1.20 -26.81
CA ALA A 211 10.32 1.56 -27.77
C ALA A 211 9.27 2.53 -27.21
N ALA A 212 8.84 2.33 -25.94
CA ALA A 212 7.93 3.24 -25.26
C ALA A 212 8.57 4.63 -25.08
N LYS A 213 9.85 4.73 -24.72
CA LYS A 213 10.57 6.01 -24.63
C LYS A 213 10.62 6.71 -25.98
N GLU A 214 10.98 6.02 -27.05
CA GLU A 214 11.03 6.57 -28.41
C GLU A 214 9.66 7.04 -28.87
N LYS A 215 8.62 6.21 -28.74
CA LYS A 215 7.23 6.52 -29.13
C LYS A 215 6.73 7.82 -28.47
N ASN A 216 7.08 8.04 -27.20
CA ASN A 216 6.57 9.14 -26.40
C ASN A 216 7.57 10.32 -26.25
N GLY A 217 8.71 10.29 -26.93
CA GLY A 217 9.73 11.34 -26.89
C GLY A 217 10.41 11.49 -25.53
N LEU A 218 10.47 10.42 -24.72
CA LEU A 218 11.05 10.44 -23.39
C LEU A 218 12.56 10.23 -23.45
N LYS A 219 13.31 11.03 -22.69
CA LYS A 219 14.77 11.08 -22.75
C LYS A 219 15.46 9.99 -21.90
N ASN A 220 14.81 9.53 -20.84
CA ASN A 220 15.41 8.63 -19.87
C ASN A 220 14.35 7.85 -19.09
N SER A 221 14.80 6.92 -18.24
CA SER A 221 13.90 6.08 -17.45
C SER A 221 13.19 6.80 -16.31
N LYS A 222 13.65 7.99 -15.88
CA LYS A 222 12.89 8.82 -14.92
C LYS A 222 11.65 9.43 -15.58
N GLU A 223 11.80 9.90 -16.81
CA GLU A 223 10.66 10.41 -17.59
C GLU A 223 9.69 9.27 -17.93
N LEU A 224 10.20 8.05 -18.18
CA LEU A 224 9.36 6.86 -18.39
C LEU A 224 8.59 6.47 -17.12
N GLN A 225 9.16 6.67 -15.94
CA GLN A 225 8.43 6.45 -14.68
C GLN A 225 7.30 7.46 -14.46
N GLY A 226 7.47 8.69 -14.92
CA GLY A 226 6.46 9.74 -14.83
C GLY A 226 5.39 9.69 -15.91
N TYR A 227 5.60 8.82 -16.94
CA TYR A 227 4.65 8.59 -18.02
C TYR A 227 3.52 7.67 -17.59
#